data_5d5f58b0fdf22b649fb086b4c1ae7b05
#
_entry.id   5d5f58b0fdf22b649fb086b4c1ae7b05
#
_cell.length_a   1.000
_cell.length_b   1.000
_cell.length_c   1.000
_cell.angle_alpha   90.00
_cell.angle_beta   90.00
_cell.angle_gamma   90.00
#
_symmetry.space_group_name_H-M   'P 1'
#
loop_
_entity.id
_entity.type
_entity.pdbx_description
1 polymer ?
#
loop_
_entity_poly.entity_id
_entity_poly.type
_entity_poly.pdbx_seq_one_letter_code
_entity_poly.pdbx_strand_id
1 'polypeptide(L)'
;SADYSQIELRVMAHLSKDKGLLEAFNQGEDIHSKTASEVFDVNLDEVTADLRRNAKAINFGLIYGISAFGLGKQLGINRNLAAEYMGMYFEKYPGVRDYMETTKDAARDAGYIETLFGRRLYLRDINASNAIRRQASERVAINAPVQGSAADIMKIAMINAHQSLKESKLKAQLTLQVHDELIVDAPTKEADKVVELLTSSMQEAANLDVPL
;
A
#
# COMPACT_ATOMS: atom_id res chain seq x y z
N SER A 1 12.91 6.22 15.67
CA SER A 1 12.48 5.50 14.47
C SER A 1 11.57 6.39 13.62
N ALA A 2 11.46 6.08 12.34
CA ALA A 2 10.48 6.64 11.42
C ALA A 2 9.86 5.52 10.57
N ASP A 3 8.56 5.60 10.40
CA ASP A 3 7.72 4.58 9.75
C ASP A 3 6.87 5.21 8.66
N TYR A 4 6.74 4.54 7.52
CA TYR A 4 5.83 4.97 6.47
C TYR A 4 4.37 4.66 6.86
N SER A 5 3.56 5.68 6.96
CA SER A 5 2.14 5.50 7.17
C SER A 5 1.47 4.96 5.90
N GLN A 6 1.08 3.67 5.91
CA GLN A 6 0.25 3.05 4.87
C GLN A 6 0.86 3.10 3.46
N ILE A 7 2.16 2.84 3.34
CA ILE A 7 2.91 2.97 2.08
C ILE A 7 2.27 2.22 0.91
N GLU A 8 1.78 1.01 1.12
CA GLU A 8 1.15 0.21 0.06
C GLU A 8 -0.14 0.85 -0.46
N LEU A 9 -0.95 1.47 0.41
CA LEU A 9 -2.16 2.20 -0.01
C LEU A 9 -1.81 3.48 -0.77
N ARG A 10 -0.72 4.15 -0.42
CA ARG A 10 -0.21 5.31 -1.15
C ARG A 10 0.32 4.92 -2.52
N VAL A 11 1.04 3.81 -2.62
CA VAL A 11 1.47 3.23 -3.90
C VAL A 11 0.25 2.81 -4.73
N MET A 12 -0.77 2.19 -4.12
CA MET A 12 -2.02 1.84 -4.82
C MET A 12 -2.73 3.10 -5.34
N ALA A 13 -2.84 4.16 -4.55
CA ALA A 13 -3.43 5.43 -4.99
C ALA A 13 -2.71 6.00 -6.22
N HIS A 14 -1.37 5.97 -6.20
CA HIS A 14 -0.54 6.41 -7.32
C HIS A 14 -0.72 5.53 -8.56
N LEU A 15 -0.67 4.20 -8.43
CA LEU A 15 -0.78 3.27 -9.56
C LEU A 15 -2.19 3.25 -10.17
N SER A 16 -3.22 3.28 -9.34
CA SER A 16 -4.62 3.25 -9.79
C SER A 16 -5.12 4.59 -10.30
N LYS A 17 -4.45 5.68 -9.94
CA LYS A 17 -4.92 7.06 -10.21
C LYS A 17 -6.36 7.29 -9.74
N ASP A 18 -6.78 6.55 -8.72
CA ASP A 18 -8.11 6.69 -8.16
C ASP A 18 -8.27 8.04 -7.48
N LYS A 19 -9.26 8.81 -7.92
CA LYS A 19 -9.46 10.18 -7.46
C LYS A 19 -9.77 10.26 -5.97
N GLY A 20 -10.59 9.35 -5.47
CA GLY A 20 -10.99 9.30 -4.05
C GLY A 20 -9.79 9.00 -3.14
N LEU A 21 -8.93 8.04 -3.54
CA LEU A 21 -7.70 7.72 -2.81
C LEU A 21 -6.68 8.86 -2.86
N LEU A 22 -6.47 9.44 -4.05
CA LEU A 22 -5.54 10.57 -4.22
C LEU A 22 -5.97 11.76 -3.37
N GLU A 23 -7.26 12.11 -3.40
CA GLU A 23 -7.81 13.22 -2.62
C GLU A 23 -7.65 12.99 -1.12
N ALA A 24 -8.03 11.81 -0.63
CA ALA A 24 -7.92 11.46 0.78
C ALA A 24 -6.48 11.59 1.31
N PHE A 25 -5.50 11.05 0.60
CA PHE A 25 -4.10 11.15 1.01
C PHE A 25 -3.55 12.58 0.92
N ASN A 26 -3.92 13.35 -0.11
CA ASN A 26 -3.46 14.73 -0.27
C ASN A 26 -4.08 15.68 0.77
N GLN A 27 -5.27 15.35 1.28
CA GLN A 27 -5.93 16.09 2.38
C GLN A 27 -5.49 15.60 3.77
N GLY A 28 -4.65 14.57 3.85
CA GLY A 28 -4.21 13.98 5.11
C GLY A 28 -5.30 13.25 5.88
N GLU A 29 -6.36 12.80 5.20
CA GLU A 29 -7.45 12.05 5.80
C GLU A 29 -7.01 10.63 6.22
N ASP A 30 -7.64 10.10 7.27
CA ASP A 30 -7.50 8.68 7.60
C ASP A 30 -8.28 7.82 6.61
N ILE A 31 -7.56 7.24 5.67
CA ILE A 31 -8.15 6.43 4.59
C ILE A 31 -9.02 5.27 5.10
N HIS A 32 -8.72 4.71 6.27
CA HIS A 32 -9.54 3.63 6.83
C HIS A 32 -10.86 4.16 7.39
N SER A 33 -10.84 5.33 8.01
CA SER A 33 -12.07 6.00 8.47
C SER A 33 -12.90 6.48 7.29
N LYS A 34 -12.28 7.03 6.26
CA LYS A 34 -12.98 7.43 5.03
C LYS A 34 -13.64 6.24 4.34
N THR A 35 -12.89 5.14 4.14
CA THR A 35 -13.45 3.91 3.58
C THR A 35 -14.59 3.36 4.44
N ALA A 36 -14.47 3.43 5.78
CA ALA A 36 -15.54 2.98 6.68
C ALA A 36 -16.82 3.80 6.48
N SER A 37 -16.69 5.12 6.44
CA SER A 37 -17.82 6.04 6.18
C SER A 37 -18.51 5.71 4.84
N GLU A 38 -17.74 5.49 3.79
CA GLU A 38 -18.25 5.27 2.43
C GLU A 38 -18.82 3.87 2.22
N VAL A 39 -18.20 2.82 2.78
CA VAL A 39 -18.63 1.41 2.58
C VAL A 39 -19.78 1.04 3.52
N PHE A 40 -19.82 1.60 4.72
CA PHE A 40 -20.88 1.30 5.69
C PHE A 40 -21.98 2.37 5.74
N ASP A 41 -21.90 3.39 4.87
CA ASP A 41 -22.88 4.48 4.75
C ASP A 41 -23.16 5.18 6.09
N VAL A 42 -22.09 5.58 6.78
CA VAL A 42 -22.15 6.32 8.05
C VAL A 42 -21.37 7.62 7.92
N ASN A 43 -21.73 8.65 8.71
CA ASN A 43 -20.95 9.88 8.73
C ASN A 43 -19.55 9.62 9.30
N LEU A 44 -18.57 10.42 8.90
CA LEU A 44 -17.17 10.23 9.30
C LEU A 44 -16.96 10.32 10.83
N ASP A 45 -17.73 11.16 11.51
CA ASP A 45 -17.76 11.33 12.97
C ASP A 45 -18.45 10.17 13.71
N GLU A 46 -19.24 9.36 13.00
CA GLU A 46 -19.89 8.16 13.53
C GLU A 46 -19.05 6.88 13.33
N VAL A 47 -17.89 6.97 12.66
CA VAL A 47 -17.02 5.82 12.42
C VAL A 47 -16.43 5.31 13.73
N THR A 48 -16.90 4.17 14.17
CA THR A 48 -16.37 3.49 15.36
C THR A 48 -15.02 2.81 15.09
N ALA A 49 -14.28 2.47 16.15
CA ALA A 49 -13.03 1.72 16.04
C ALA A 49 -13.21 0.37 15.31
N ASP A 50 -14.39 -0.27 15.50
CA ASP A 50 -14.71 -1.54 14.84
C ASP A 50 -14.98 -1.36 13.35
N LEU A 51 -15.72 -0.33 12.94
CA LEU A 51 -15.95 0.01 11.54
C LEU A 51 -14.63 0.35 10.84
N ARG A 52 -13.79 1.16 11.48
CA ARG A 52 -12.46 1.49 10.98
C ARG A 52 -11.57 0.24 10.82
N ARG A 53 -11.60 -0.69 11.78
CA ARG A 53 -10.87 -1.96 11.70
C ARG A 53 -11.37 -2.83 10.55
N ASN A 54 -12.68 -2.91 10.35
CA ASN A 54 -13.28 -3.64 9.24
C ASN A 54 -12.92 -3.00 7.88
N ALA A 55 -12.97 -1.69 7.78
CA ALA A 55 -12.52 -0.97 6.57
C ALA A 55 -11.03 -1.18 6.30
N LYS A 56 -10.19 -1.22 7.33
CA LYS A 56 -8.78 -1.61 7.18
C LYS A 56 -8.63 -3.00 6.57
N ALA A 57 -9.42 -3.97 7.04
CA ALA A 57 -9.42 -5.32 6.49
C ALA A 57 -9.92 -5.36 5.03
N ILE A 58 -10.89 -4.53 4.66
CA ILE A 58 -11.38 -4.38 3.28
C ILE A 58 -10.28 -3.77 2.42
N ASN A 59 -9.71 -2.62 2.79
CA ASN A 59 -8.66 -1.93 2.05
C ASN A 59 -7.49 -2.86 1.71
N PHE A 60 -6.90 -3.50 2.72
CA PHE A 60 -5.78 -4.41 2.50
C PHE A 60 -6.20 -5.70 1.81
N GLY A 61 -7.35 -6.26 2.19
CA GLY A 61 -7.86 -7.47 1.56
C GLY A 61 -8.04 -7.31 0.06
N LEU A 62 -8.63 -6.19 -0.39
CA LEU A 62 -8.86 -5.94 -1.82
C LEU A 62 -7.56 -5.70 -2.58
N ILE A 63 -6.62 -4.92 -2.03
CA ILE A 63 -5.30 -4.76 -2.62
C ILE A 63 -4.61 -6.11 -2.82
N TYR A 64 -4.80 -7.05 -1.88
CA TYR A 64 -4.23 -8.38 -1.97
C TYR A 64 -5.09 -9.38 -2.76
N GLY A 65 -6.14 -8.90 -3.44
CA GLY A 65 -7.00 -9.71 -4.29
C GLY A 65 -7.80 -10.76 -3.53
N ILE A 66 -8.25 -10.43 -2.30
CA ILE A 66 -9.09 -11.32 -1.50
C ILE A 66 -10.41 -11.62 -2.21
N SER A 67 -10.90 -12.86 -2.09
CA SER A 67 -12.23 -13.20 -2.56
C SER A 67 -13.32 -12.82 -1.53
N ALA A 68 -14.57 -12.71 -1.96
CA ALA A 68 -15.69 -12.45 -1.06
C ALA A 68 -15.82 -13.51 0.05
N PHE A 69 -15.44 -14.77 -0.24
CA PHE A 69 -15.36 -15.82 0.78
C PHE A 69 -14.26 -15.54 1.83
N GLY A 70 -13.06 -15.15 1.36
CA GLY A 70 -11.95 -14.82 2.24
C GLY A 70 -12.25 -13.59 3.10
N LEU A 71 -12.81 -12.54 2.49
CA LEU A 71 -13.21 -11.33 3.21
C LEU A 71 -14.30 -11.63 4.25
N GLY A 72 -15.32 -12.42 3.88
CA GLY A 72 -16.37 -12.84 4.81
C GLY A 72 -15.82 -13.59 6.02
N LYS A 73 -14.86 -14.50 5.81
CA LYS A 73 -14.17 -15.21 6.89
C LYS A 73 -13.38 -14.26 7.80
N GLN A 74 -12.71 -13.26 7.22
CA GLN A 74 -11.90 -12.31 7.97
C GLN A 74 -12.74 -11.36 8.82
N LEU A 75 -13.91 -10.92 8.29
CA LEU A 75 -14.82 -10.00 8.97
C LEU A 75 -15.86 -10.72 9.86
N GLY A 76 -15.94 -12.05 9.81
CA GLY A 76 -16.96 -12.81 10.52
C GLY A 76 -18.39 -12.64 9.95
N ILE A 77 -18.53 -12.34 8.66
CA ILE A 77 -19.78 -12.12 7.94
C ILE A 77 -19.98 -13.17 6.84
N ASN A 78 -21.21 -13.29 6.35
CA ASN A 78 -21.48 -14.19 5.24
C ASN A 78 -20.90 -13.68 3.92
N ARG A 79 -20.71 -14.59 2.95
CA ARG A 79 -20.09 -14.30 1.65
C ARG A 79 -20.87 -13.24 0.84
N ASN A 80 -22.19 -13.21 0.96
CA ASN A 80 -23.02 -12.29 0.17
C ASN A 80 -22.81 -10.85 0.64
N LEU A 81 -22.81 -10.63 1.96
CA LEU A 81 -22.54 -9.32 2.57
C LEU A 81 -21.10 -8.87 2.29
N ALA A 82 -20.14 -9.80 2.32
CA ALA A 82 -18.77 -9.48 1.92
C ALA A 82 -18.67 -9.06 0.44
N ALA A 83 -19.42 -9.71 -0.45
CA ALA A 83 -19.48 -9.32 -1.86
C ALA A 83 -20.13 -7.95 -2.06
N GLU A 84 -21.16 -7.63 -1.27
CA GLU A 84 -21.80 -6.31 -1.26
C GLU A 84 -20.80 -5.21 -0.84
N TYR A 85 -20.07 -5.39 0.26
CA TYR A 85 -19.02 -4.45 0.68
C TYR A 85 -17.91 -4.27 -0.36
N MET A 86 -17.50 -5.35 -1.03
CA MET A 86 -16.57 -5.25 -2.16
C MET A 86 -17.14 -4.44 -3.31
N GLY A 87 -18.43 -4.62 -3.62
CA GLY A 87 -19.15 -3.83 -4.64
C GLY A 87 -19.15 -2.35 -4.31
N MET A 88 -19.56 -1.99 -3.09
CA MET A 88 -19.59 -0.61 -2.59
C MET A 88 -18.20 0.03 -2.63
N TYR A 89 -17.17 -0.71 -2.22
CA TYR A 89 -15.78 -0.24 -2.32
C TYR A 89 -15.38 0.11 -3.75
N PHE A 90 -15.66 -0.77 -4.71
CA PHE A 90 -15.30 -0.53 -6.11
C PHE A 90 -16.19 0.50 -6.82
N GLU A 91 -17.36 0.82 -6.28
CA GLU A 91 -18.16 1.96 -6.73
C GLU A 91 -17.54 3.28 -6.27
N LYS A 92 -16.99 3.31 -5.06
CA LYS A 92 -16.31 4.49 -4.49
C LYS A 92 -14.90 4.68 -5.05
N TYR A 93 -14.20 3.58 -5.31
CA TYR A 93 -12.84 3.57 -5.83
C TYR A 93 -12.74 2.84 -7.18
N PRO A 94 -13.37 3.37 -8.25
CA PRO A 94 -13.39 2.70 -9.55
C PRO A 94 -12.00 2.57 -10.18
N GLY A 95 -11.09 3.52 -9.93
CA GLY A 95 -9.72 3.46 -10.41
C GLY A 95 -8.94 2.26 -9.86
N VAL A 96 -9.24 1.82 -8.64
CA VAL A 96 -8.64 0.60 -8.09
C VAL A 96 -9.09 -0.63 -8.86
N ARG A 97 -10.38 -0.72 -9.19
CA ARG A 97 -10.92 -1.82 -10.02
C ARG A 97 -10.25 -1.84 -11.40
N ASP A 98 -10.21 -0.70 -12.06
CA ASP A 98 -9.62 -0.56 -13.38
C ASP A 98 -8.13 -0.94 -13.38
N TYR A 99 -7.38 -0.51 -12.38
CA TYR A 99 -5.99 -0.92 -12.17
C TYR A 99 -5.87 -2.44 -12.05
N MET A 100 -6.72 -3.08 -11.25
CA MET A 100 -6.66 -4.54 -11.05
C MET A 100 -6.93 -5.30 -12.35
N GLU A 101 -7.92 -4.89 -13.15
CA GLU A 101 -8.24 -5.56 -14.41
C GLU A 101 -7.15 -5.32 -15.47
N THR A 102 -6.74 -4.07 -15.67
CA THR A 102 -5.69 -3.73 -16.65
C THR A 102 -4.36 -4.37 -16.32
N THR A 103 -4.00 -4.48 -15.03
CA THR A 103 -2.76 -5.14 -14.60
C THR A 103 -2.80 -6.64 -14.89
N LYS A 104 -3.94 -7.31 -14.69
CA LYS A 104 -4.08 -8.74 -15.04
C LYS A 104 -3.94 -8.96 -16.54
N ASP A 105 -4.56 -8.09 -17.35
CA ASP A 105 -4.50 -8.20 -18.81
C ASP A 105 -3.08 -7.96 -19.31
N ALA A 106 -2.42 -6.91 -18.84
CA ALA A 106 -1.01 -6.65 -19.15
C ALA A 106 -0.09 -7.82 -18.73
N ALA A 107 -0.35 -8.41 -17.56
CA ALA A 107 0.41 -9.56 -17.09
C ALA A 107 0.19 -10.81 -17.97
N ARG A 108 -1.02 -11.04 -18.49
CA ARG A 108 -1.30 -12.15 -19.43
C ARG A 108 -0.57 -11.98 -20.75
N ASP A 109 -0.47 -10.75 -21.24
CA ASP A 109 0.19 -10.44 -22.49
C ASP A 109 1.72 -10.50 -22.38
N ALA A 110 2.29 -9.91 -21.32
CA ALA A 110 3.73 -9.81 -21.15
C ALA A 110 4.38 -11.03 -20.47
N GLY A 111 3.60 -11.78 -19.64
CA GLY A 111 4.13 -12.86 -18.81
C GLY A 111 4.87 -12.39 -17.56
N TYR A 112 4.88 -11.09 -17.29
CA TYR A 112 5.49 -10.48 -16.10
C TYR A 112 4.75 -9.19 -15.71
N ILE A 113 5.06 -8.69 -14.52
CA ILE A 113 4.70 -7.34 -14.06
C ILE A 113 5.95 -6.60 -13.61
N GLU A 114 5.85 -5.28 -13.49
CA GLU A 114 6.95 -4.42 -13.05
C GLU A 114 6.55 -3.57 -11.85
N THR A 115 7.52 -3.26 -10.99
CA THR A 115 7.40 -2.21 -9.99
C THR A 115 7.48 -0.83 -10.64
N LEU A 116 7.19 0.24 -9.88
CA LEU A 116 7.40 1.64 -10.32
C LEU A 116 8.85 1.91 -10.78
N PHE A 117 9.80 1.11 -10.32
CA PHE A 117 11.23 1.24 -10.64
C PHE A 117 11.71 0.23 -11.69
N GLY A 118 10.79 -0.43 -12.40
CA GLY A 118 11.11 -1.33 -13.50
C GLY A 118 11.64 -2.71 -13.10
N ARG A 119 11.55 -3.09 -11.82
CA ARG A 119 11.92 -4.43 -11.38
C ARG A 119 10.83 -5.43 -11.77
N ARG A 120 11.21 -6.46 -12.51
CA ARG A 120 10.31 -7.46 -13.10
C ARG A 120 10.06 -8.65 -12.18
N LEU A 121 8.81 -9.11 -12.16
CA LEU A 121 8.41 -10.40 -11.61
C LEU A 121 7.70 -11.21 -12.69
N TYR A 122 8.28 -12.36 -13.07
CA TYR A 122 7.71 -13.25 -14.08
C TYR A 122 6.61 -14.14 -13.49
N LEU A 123 5.49 -14.23 -14.21
CA LEU A 123 4.27 -14.91 -13.78
C LEU A 123 4.01 -16.15 -14.63
N ARG A 124 4.68 -17.25 -14.33
CA ARG A 124 4.64 -18.48 -15.15
C ARG A 124 3.24 -19.09 -15.30
N ASP A 125 2.38 -18.90 -14.30
CA ASP A 125 1.03 -19.48 -14.24
C ASP A 125 -0.07 -18.50 -14.62
N ILE A 126 0.23 -17.32 -15.13
CA ILE A 126 -0.78 -16.29 -15.43
C ILE A 126 -1.78 -16.74 -16.50
N ASN A 127 -1.34 -17.58 -17.44
CA ASN A 127 -2.15 -18.16 -18.50
C ASN A 127 -2.41 -19.67 -18.29
N ALA A 128 -2.25 -20.20 -17.06
CA ALA A 128 -2.47 -21.59 -16.78
C ALA A 128 -3.92 -22.01 -17.06
N SER A 129 -4.13 -23.20 -17.65
CA SER A 129 -5.44 -23.79 -17.85
C SER A 129 -6.13 -24.13 -16.53
N ASN A 130 -5.36 -24.49 -15.51
CA ASN A 130 -5.86 -24.72 -14.16
C ASN A 130 -6.28 -23.39 -13.50
N ALA A 131 -7.59 -23.24 -13.23
CA ALA A 131 -8.16 -22.02 -12.68
C ALA A 131 -7.57 -21.61 -11.31
N ILE A 132 -7.21 -22.58 -10.46
CA ILE A 132 -6.65 -22.29 -9.12
C ILE A 132 -5.26 -21.65 -9.28
N ARG A 133 -4.41 -22.23 -10.13
CA ARG A 133 -3.06 -21.70 -10.41
C ARG A 133 -3.14 -20.32 -11.07
N ARG A 134 -4.01 -20.17 -12.07
CA ARG A 134 -4.24 -18.89 -12.75
C ARG A 134 -4.69 -17.79 -11.79
N GLN A 135 -5.72 -18.06 -10.97
CA GLN A 135 -6.21 -17.07 -9.99
C GLN A 135 -5.16 -16.72 -8.92
N ALA A 136 -4.33 -17.68 -8.52
CA ALA A 136 -3.20 -17.38 -7.63
C ALA A 136 -2.19 -16.43 -8.30
N SER A 137 -1.86 -16.68 -9.58
CA SER A 137 -0.96 -15.82 -10.36
C SER A 137 -1.56 -14.43 -10.61
N GLU A 138 -2.88 -14.32 -10.87
CA GLU A 138 -3.58 -13.05 -11.00
C GLU A 138 -3.53 -12.21 -9.72
N ARG A 139 -3.66 -12.82 -8.54
CA ARG A 139 -3.45 -12.12 -7.26
C ARG A 139 -2.03 -11.60 -7.10
N VAL A 140 -1.04 -12.40 -7.50
CA VAL A 140 0.36 -11.96 -7.51
C VAL A 140 0.57 -10.80 -8.47
N ALA A 141 -0.06 -10.84 -9.65
CA ALA A 141 0.01 -9.75 -10.64
C ALA A 141 -0.49 -8.42 -10.08
N ILE A 142 -1.58 -8.42 -9.34
CA ILE A 142 -2.14 -7.20 -8.72
C ILE A 142 -1.25 -6.68 -7.60
N ASN A 143 -0.79 -7.59 -6.75
CA ASN A 143 -0.07 -7.26 -5.52
C ASN A 143 1.38 -6.85 -5.71
N ALA A 144 2.09 -7.57 -6.57
CA ALA A 144 3.54 -7.44 -6.63
C ALA A 144 4.02 -6.08 -7.13
N PRO A 145 3.32 -5.34 -8.03
CA PRO A 145 3.69 -3.95 -8.31
C PRO A 145 3.60 -3.07 -7.08
N VAL A 146 2.58 -3.23 -6.25
CA VAL A 146 2.36 -2.43 -5.04
C VAL A 146 3.41 -2.74 -3.97
N GLN A 147 3.48 -4.00 -3.55
CA GLN A 147 4.42 -4.44 -2.51
C GLN A 147 5.89 -4.28 -2.97
N GLY A 148 6.16 -4.60 -4.23
CA GLY A 148 7.48 -4.45 -4.81
C GLY A 148 7.93 -3.00 -4.87
N SER A 149 7.05 -2.07 -5.26
CA SER A 149 7.37 -0.64 -5.27
C SER A 149 7.56 -0.09 -3.86
N ALA A 150 6.74 -0.50 -2.89
CA ALA A 150 6.93 -0.13 -1.49
C ALA A 150 8.30 -0.60 -0.96
N ALA A 151 8.71 -1.83 -1.30
CA ALA A 151 10.02 -2.36 -0.93
C ALA A 151 11.18 -1.61 -1.65
N ASP A 152 10.99 -1.19 -2.89
CA ASP A 152 11.99 -0.41 -3.62
C ASP A 152 12.11 1.01 -3.04
N ILE A 153 11.00 1.67 -2.71
CA ILE A 153 10.98 2.96 -1.99
C ILE A 153 11.75 2.85 -0.67
N MET A 154 11.49 1.80 0.10
CA MET A 154 12.17 1.58 1.38
C MET A 154 13.68 1.45 1.22
N LYS A 155 14.15 0.75 0.19
CA LYS A 155 15.59 0.63 -0.10
C LYS A 155 16.20 1.96 -0.49
N ILE A 156 15.51 2.76 -1.30
CA ILE A 156 15.95 4.11 -1.66
C ILE A 156 16.02 4.99 -0.42
N ALA A 157 14.98 4.96 0.43
CA ALA A 157 14.97 5.68 1.70
C ALA A 157 16.15 5.30 2.61
N MET A 158 16.48 4.01 2.71
CA MET A 158 17.65 3.54 3.47
C MET A 158 18.96 4.10 2.92
N ILE A 159 19.13 4.10 1.61
CA ILE A 159 20.34 4.62 0.96
C ILE A 159 20.44 6.13 1.21
N ASN A 160 19.35 6.87 1.02
CA ASN A 160 19.28 8.30 1.25
C ASN A 160 19.59 8.65 2.72
N ALA A 161 18.94 7.95 3.66
CA ALA A 161 19.15 8.15 5.10
C ALA A 161 20.60 7.85 5.51
N HIS A 162 21.19 6.76 5.02
CA HIS A 162 22.58 6.43 5.28
C HIS A 162 23.53 7.52 4.77
N GLN A 163 23.31 7.99 3.55
CA GLN A 163 24.13 9.04 2.95
C GLN A 163 24.00 10.36 3.71
N SER A 164 22.77 10.78 4.04
CA SER A 164 22.51 12.02 4.80
C SER A 164 23.12 11.99 6.19
N LEU A 165 23.02 10.86 6.91
CA LEU A 165 23.67 10.70 8.21
C LEU A 165 25.20 10.80 8.12
N LYS A 166 25.79 10.18 7.10
CA LYS A 166 27.24 10.22 6.87
C LYS A 166 27.74 11.64 6.56
N GLU A 167 27.04 12.37 5.70
CA GLU A 167 27.38 13.73 5.31
C GLU A 167 27.20 14.75 6.44
N SER A 168 26.22 14.54 7.31
CA SER A 168 25.94 15.41 8.46
C SER A 168 27.00 15.35 9.55
N LYS A 169 27.92 14.37 9.52
CA LYS A 169 28.93 14.11 10.53
C LYS A 169 28.35 13.86 11.93
N LEU A 170 27.10 13.46 12.03
CA LEU A 170 26.48 13.03 13.27
C LEU A 170 27.04 11.67 13.71
N LYS A 171 26.95 11.38 15.01
CA LYS A 171 27.32 10.06 15.57
C LYS A 171 26.20 9.03 15.44
N ALA A 172 25.11 9.42 14.81
CA ALA A 172 23.95 8.57 14.57
C ALA A 172 24.22 7.50 13.49
N GLN A 173 23.66 6.32 13.67
CA GLN A 173 23.81 5.19 12.76
C GLN A 173 22.48 4.53 12.48
N LEU A 174 22.20 4.24 11.19
CA LEU A 174 21.09 3.40 10.79
C LEU A 174 21.39 1.96 11.25
N THR A 175 20.52 1.39 12.08
CA THR A 175 20.75 0.09 12.72
C THR A 175 19.88 -1.02 12.20
N LEU A 176 18.58 -0.75 11.96
CA LEU A 176 17.61 -1.75 11.56
C LEU A 176 16.59 -1.18 10.56
N GLN A 177 16.09 -2.05 9.72
CA GLN A 177 14.84 -1.89 8.99
C GLN A 177 13.86 -2.96 9.46
N VAL A 178 12.65 -2.55 9.84
CA VAL A 178 11.56 -3.46 10.24
C VAL A 178 10.33 -3.13 9.40
N HIS A 179 9.99 -3.99 8.43
CA HIS A 179 8.93 -3.73 7.44
C HIS A 179 9.14 -2.38 6.71
N ASP A 180 8.35 -1.38 7.04
CA ASP A 180 8.32 -0.03 6.51
C ASP A 180 8.88 1.04 7.48
N GLU A 181 9.58 0.60 8.53
CA GLU A 181 10.21 1.41 9.57
C GLU A 181 11.72 1.39 9.46
N LEU A 182 12.36 2.55 9.65
CA LEU A 182 13.81 2.70 9.84
C LEU A 182 14.15 3.08 11.29
N ILE A 183 15.10 2.37 11.86
CA ILE A 183 15.57 2.59 13.23
C ILE A 183 17.02 3.11 13.20
N VAL A 184 17.22 4.24 13.85
CA VAL A 184 18.52 4.91 13.97
C VAL A 184 18.90 4.99 15.44
N ASP A 185 20.12 4.55 15.77
CA ASP A 185 20.74 4.80 17.07
C ASP A 185 21.45 6.16 17.03
N ALA A 186 21.14 7.03 17.98
CA ALA A 186 21.66 8.39 18.02
C ALA A 186 21.84 8.91 19.45
N PRO A 187 22.89 9.71 19.73
CA PRO A 187 22.97 10.45 20.96
C PRO A 187 21.75 11.37 21.14
N THR A 188 21.20 11.44 22.35
CA THR A 188 19.98 12.22 22.65
C THR A 188 20.06 13.67 22.16
N LYS A 189 21.23 14.31 22.27
CA LYS A 189 21.44 15.69 21.80
C LYS A 189 21.39 15.88 20.28
N GLU A 190 21.43 14.80 19.52
CA GLU A 190 21.36 14.80 18.06
C GLU A 190 19.98 14.36 17.54
N ALA A 191 19.06 13.96 18.45
CA ALA A 191 17.78 13.32 18.11
C ALA A 191 16.93 14.17 17.14
N ASP A 192 16.75 15.46 17.41
CA ASP A 192 15.91 16.33 16.58
C ASP A 192 16.44 16.43 15.15
N LYS A 193 17.77 16.59 15.00
CA LYS A 193 18.41 16.66 13.68
C LYS A 193 18.33 15.32 12.94
N VAL A 194 18.45 14.22 13.66
CA VAL A 194 18.30 12.87 13.09
C VAL A 194 16.87 12.64 12.62
N VAL A 195 15.87 13.06 13.39
CA VAL A 195 14.46 12.98 12.98
C VAL A 195 14.21 13.75 11.69
N GLU A 196 14.70 15.00 11.59
CA GLU A 196 14.59 15.82 10.39
C GLU A 196 15.21 15.13 9.16
N LEU A 197 16.47 14.68 9.27
CA LEU A 197 17.18 14.00 8.18
C LEU A 197 16.50 12.70 7.75
N LEU A 198 16.05 11.91 8.72
CA LEU A 198 15.39 10.64 8.45
C LEU A 198 14.04 10.86 7.76
N THR A 199 13.23 11.79 8.25
CA THR A 199 11.93 12.13 7.66
C THR A 199 12.10 12.64 6.23
N SER A 200 13.00 13.58 5.98
CA SER A 200 13.26 14.10 4.62
C SER A 200 13.74 12.96 3.69
N SER A 201 14.70 12.13 4.14
CA SER A 201 15.21 11.02 3.35
C SER A 201 14.14 9.99 2.96
N MET A 202 13.17 9.77 3.85
CA MET A 202 12.05 8.87 3.60
C MET A 202 11.00 9.50 2.68
N GLN A 203 10.60 10.75 2.93
CA GLN A 203 9.60 11.45 2.12
C GLN A 203 10.06 11.70 0.68
N GLU A 204 11.36 11.92 0.48
CA GLU A 204 11.95 12.19 -0.84
C GLU A 204 12.40 10.92 -1.58
N ALA A 205 12.14 9.73 -1.02
CA ALA A 205 12.58 8.47 -1.62
C ALA A 205 11.87 8.13 -2.95
N ALA A 206 10.68 8.67 -3.18
CA ALA A 206 9.95 8.55 -4.44
C ALA A 206 9.03 9.74 -4.66
N ASN A 207 8.77 10.02 -5.94
CA ASN A 207 7.79 11.03 -6.35
C ASN A 207 6.48 10.35 -6.73
N LEU A 208 5.56 10.27 -5.78
CA LEU A 208 4.19 9.77 -5.99
C LEU A 208 3.22 10.94 -6.17
N ASP A 209 1.98 10.67 -6.62
CA ASP A 209 0.92 11.69 -6.68
C ASP A 209 0.32 12.00 -5.30
N VAL A 210 0.81 11.34 -4.27
CA VAL A 210 0.45 11.52 -2.86
C VAL A 210 1.71 11.66 -2.01
N PRO A 211 1.69 12.41 -0.90
CA PRO A 211 2.85 12.48 -0.01
C PRO A 211 3.21 11.11 0.57
N LEU A 212 4.49 10.89 0.83
CA LEU A 212 5.01 9.72 1.55
C LEU A 212 5.13 10.00 3.06
#